data_c602fc4584394067002980fdb312c3ab
#
_entry.id   c602fc4584394067002980fdb312c3ab
#
_cell.length_a   1.000
_cell.length_b   1.000
_cell.length_c   1.000
_cell.angle_alpha   90.00
_cell.angle_beta   90.00
_cell.angle_gamma   90.00
#
_symmetry.space_group_name_H-M   'P 1'
#
loop_
_entity.id
_entity.type
_entity.pdbx_description
1 polymer ?
#
loop_
_entity_poly.entity_id
_entity_poly.type
_entity_poly.pdbx_seq_one_letter_code
_entity_poly.pdbx_strand_id
1 'polypeptide(L)'
;VPMIFAINKCDKPTANPEKIKEQLSGMNILVEDWGGSYQCQHISAKKGEGVFELLEKVLLEAEMLELKANPKRRAKGSIIESSLDKGRGYVATILVQDGTLHHGDIVLAGVYHGKIKAMFNERGQRIQQALPGEPCLILGLNGAPQAGDEFNVMATEQEAREIANKREQL
;
A
#
# COMPACT_ATOMS: atom_id res chain seq x y z
N VAL A 1 -14.25 -1.19 -3.42
CA VAL A 1 -13.24 -1.06 -2.37
C VAL A 1 -13.88 -0.46 -1.13
N PRO A 2 -13.73 -1.08 0.06
CA PRO A 2 -14.22 -0.51 1.31
C PRO A 2 -13.60 0.86 1.60
N MET A 3 -14.40 1.78 2.11
CA MET A 3 -13.96 3.15 2.39
C MET A 3 -14.42 3.61 3.75
N ILE A 4 -13.57 4.40 4.41
CA ILE A 4 -13.88 5.09 5.66
C ILE A 4 -13.57 6.56 5.44
N PHE A 5 -14.44 7.45 5.87
CA PHE A 5 -14.28 8.89 5.68
C PHE A 5 -13.81 9.55 6.98
N ALA A 6 -12.69 10.26 6.88
CA ALA A 6 -12.17 11.08 7.96
C ALA A 6 -12.40 12.55 7.61
N ILE A 7 -13.31 13.20 8.31
CA ILE A 7 -13.56 14.64 8.13
C ILE A 7 -12.63 15.38 9.07
N ASN A 8 -11.57 15.93 8.49
CA ASN A 8 -10.47 16.57 9.22
C ASN A 8 -10.71 18.05 9.48
N LYS A 9 -9.84 18.64 10.27
CA LYS A 9 -9.83 20.06 10.62
C LYS A 9 -11.08 20.53 11.34
N CYS A 10 -11.73 19.63 12.09
CA CYS A 10 -12.95 19.95 12.84
C CYS A 10 -12.72 20.91 14.02
N ASP A 11 -11.46 21.19 14.36
CA ASP A 11 -11.07 22.20 15.33
C ASP A 11 -11.19 23.64 14.83
N LYS A 12 -11.32 23.84 13.51
CA LYS A 12 -11.42 25.19 12.93
C LYS A 12 -12.81 25.77 13.08
N PRO A 13 -12.93 27.11 13.32
CA PRO A 13 -14.25 27.77 13.42
C PRO A 13 -15.10 27.66 12.16
N THR A 14 -14.46 27.49 10.99
CA THR A 14 -15.13 27.37 9.69
C THR A 14 -15.54 25.93 9.36
N ALA A 15 -15.22 24.97 10.24
CA ALA A 15 -15.54 23.56 10.01
C ALA A 15 -17.06 23.34 9.97
N ASN A 16 -17.52 22.59 8.97
CA ASN A 16 -18.92 22.20 8.84
C ASN A 16 -19.00 20.73 8.38
N PRO A 17 -18.85 19.77 9.30
CA PRO A 17 -18.88 18.34 8.97
C PRO A 17 -20.18 17.88 8.31
N GLU A 18 -21.31 18.45 8.71
CA GLU A 18 -22.62 18.09 8.15
C GLU A 18 -22.72 18.45 6.67
N LYS A 19 -22.13 19.57 6.24
CA LYS A 19 -22.05 19.94 4.83
C LYS A 19 -21.22 18.95 4.02
N ILE A 20 -20.14 18.44 4.57
CA ILE A 20 -19.32 17.43 3.92
C ILE A 20 -20.12 16.13 3.75
N LYS A 21 -20.87 15.71 4.77
CA LYS A 21 -21.74 14.54 4.69
C LYS A 21 -22.82 14.70 3.63
N GLU A 22 -23.37 15.91 3.50
CA GLU A 22 -24.33 16.26 2.46
C GLU A 22 -23.71 16.14 1.06
N GLN A 23 -22.50 16.65 0.88
CA GLN A 23 -21.77 16.54 -0.39
C GLN A 23 -21.47 15.09 -0.75
N LEU A 24 -21.10 14.25 0.22
CA LEU A 24 -20.91 12.83 0.03
C LEU A 24 -22.21 12.14 -0.40
N SER A 25 -23.33 12.49 0.23
CA SER A 25 -24.65 11.97 -0.16
C SER A 25 -24.99 12.33 -1.60
N GLY A 26 -24.65 13.54 -2.05
CA GLY A 26 -24.79 13.96 -3.44
C GLY A 26 -23.95 13.14 -4.44
N MET A 27 -22.91 12.50 -3.96
CA MET A 27 -22.05 11.57 -4.73
C MET A 27 -22.48 10.10 -4.60
N ASN A 28 -23.65 9.82 -4.06
CA ASN A 28 -24.17 8.49 -3.75
C ASN A 28 -23.36 7.76 -2.66
N ILE A 29 -22.72 8.49 -1.78
CA ILE A 29 -21.99 7.97 -0.62
C ILE A 29 -22.74 8.39 0.64
N LEU A 30 -23.51 7.47 1.22
CA LEU A 30 -24.30 7.73 2.41
C LEU A 30 -23.58 7.18 3.64
N VAL A 31 -23.21 8.07 4.55
CA VAL A 31 -22.52 7.72 5.80
C VAL A 31 -23.50 7.12 6.83
N GLU A 32 -22.98 6.38 7.81
CA GLU A 32 -23.81 5.71 8.83
C GLU A 32 -24.69 6.67 9.60
N ASP A 33 -24.19 7.86 9.92
CA ASP A 33 -24.98 8.90 10.65
C ASP A 33 -26.26 9.29 9.90
N TRP A 34 -26.27 9.11 8.59
CA TRP A 34 -27.42 9.43 7.72
C TRP A 34 -28.13 8.15 7.24
N GLY A 35 -27.92 7.03 7.92
CA GLY A 35 -28.56 5.75 7.63
C GLY A 35 -27.90 4.91 6.54
N GLY A 36 -26.70 5.26 6.11
CA GLY A 36 -25.95 4.53 5.11
C GLY A 36 -25.01 3.47 5.69
N SER A 37 -24.12 2.96 4.84
CA SER A 37 -23.18 1.89 5.20
C SER A 37 -21.72 2.33 5.36
N TYR A 38 -21.40 3.58 4.99
CA TYR A 38 -20.03 4.08 5.08
C TYR A 38 -19.73 4.67 6.44
N GLN A 39 -18.67 4.21 7.08
CA GLN A 39 -18.21 4.78 8.34
C GLN A 39 -17.57 6.14 8.13
N CYS A 40 -17.78 7.04 9.08
CA CYS A 40 -17.28 8.40 9.05
C CYS A 40 -16.86 8.81 10.46
N GLN A 41 -15.76 9.56 10.56
CA GLN A 41 -15.27 10.09 11.83
C GLN A 41 -14.84 11.54 11.67
N HIS A 42 -15.30 12.38 12.58
CA HIS A 42 -14.82 13.76 12.70
C HIS A 42 -13.49 13.76 13.44
N ILE A 43 -12.48 14.39 12.88
CA ILE A 43 -11.14 14.42 13.48
C ILE A 43 -10.52 15.82 13.43
N SER A 44 -9.55 16.04 14.30
CA SER A 44 -8.55 17.08 14.16
C SER A 44 -7.18 16.41 14.27
N ALA A 45 -6.54 16.15 13.14
CA ALA A 45 -5.24 15.51 13.12
C ALA A 45 -4.19 16.34 13.85
N LYS A 46 -4.29 17.67 13.77
CA LYS A 46 -3.39 18.59 14.46
C LYS A 46 -3.48 18.46 15.99
N LYS A 47 -4.70 18.32 16.53
CA LYS A 47 -4.93 18.20 17.98
C LYS A 47 -5.01 16.76 18.46
N GLY A 48 -5.06 15.80 17.57
CA GLY A 48 -5.22 14.39 17.90
C GLY A 48 -6.66 13.99 18.26
N GLU A 49 -7.63 14.88 18.11
CA GLU A 49 -9.02 14.61 18.44
C GLU A 49 -9.66 13.67 17.40
N GLY A 50 -10.36 12.65 17.89
CA GLY A 50 -11.07 11.67 17.04
C GLY A 50 -10.17 10.68 16.31
N VAL A 51 -8.85 10.79 16.40
CA VAL A 51 -7.90 9.92 15.67
C VAL A 51 -7.95 8.48 16.18
N PHE A 52 -8.03 8.28 17.49
CA PHE A 52 -8.17 6.96 18.09
C PHE A 52 -9.45 6.25 17.60
N GLU A 53 -10.56 6.96 17.60
CA GLU A 53 -11.85 6.46 17.15
C GLU A 53 -11.82 6.12 15.65
N LEU A 54 -11.13 6.93 14.85
CA LEU A 54 -10.91 6.65 13.43
C LEU A 54 -10.15 5.34 13.23
N LEU A 55 -9.08 5.14 13.99
CA LEU A 55 -8.28 3.90 13.91
C LEU A 55 -9.09 2.68 14.34
N GLU A 56 -9.94 2.80 15.36
CA GLU A 56 -10.86 1.72 15.75
C GLU A 56 -11.80 1.34 14.62
N LYS A 57 -12.34 2.33 13.89
CA LYS A 57 -13.20 2.09 12.73
C LYS A 57 -12.45 1.40 11.59
N VAL A 58 -11.20 1.76 11.35
CA VAL A 58 -10.34 1.09 10.36
C VAL A 58 -10.14 -0.38 10.72
N LEU A 59 -9.85 -0.68 11.98
CA LEU A 59 -9.68 -2.05 12.46
C LEU A 59 -10.97 -2.87 12.31
N LEU A 60 -12.10 -2.27 12.62
CA LEU A 60 -13.41 -2.93 12.48
C LEU A 60 -13.70 -3.30 11.02
N GLU A 61 -13.46 -2.36 10.09
CA GLU A 61 -13.64 -2.63 8.66
C GLU A 61 -12.69 -3.73 8.19
N ALA A 62 -11.44 -3.72 8.64
CA ALA A 62 -10.47 -4.75 8.29
C ALA A 62 -10.90 -6.13 8.78
N GLU A 63 -11.45 -6.24 9.99
CA GLU A 63 -11.99 -7.49 10.52
C GLU A 63 -13.16 -8.01 9.68
N MET A 64 -14.05 -7.13 9.27
CA MET A 64 -15.22 -7.49 8.44
C MET A 64 -14.82 -8.03 7.06
N LEU A 65 -13.67 -7.63 6.54
CA LEU A 65 -13.16 -8.10 5.26
C LEU A 65 -12.56 -9.51 5.34
N GLU A 66 -12.28 -10.02 6.54
CA GLU A 66 -11.63 -11.32 6.74
C GLU A 66 -10.38 -11.51 5.88
N LEU A 67 -9.50 -10.50 5.88
CA LEU A 67 -8.29 -10.49 5.08
C LEU A 67 -7.38 -11.68 5.44
N LYS A 68 -6.96 -12.42 4.41
CA LYS A 68 -6.13 -13.61 4.56
C LYS A 68 -4.99 -13.58 3.54
N ALA A 69 -3.86 -14.15 3.94
CA ALA A 69 -2.71 -14.33 3.05
C ALA A 69 -1.98 -15.63 3.41
N ASN A 70 -1.29 -16.20 2.42
CA ASN A 70 -0.51 -17.42 2.64
C ASN A 70 0.99 -17.09 2.58
N PRO A 71 1.71 -17.12 3.73
CA PRO A 71 3.14 -16.80 3.76
C PRO A 71 4.02 -17.84 3.03
N LYS A 72 3.51 -19.02 2.73
CA LYS A 72 4.26 -20.10 2.08
C LYS A 72 4.32 -19.99 0.55
N ARG A 73 3.72 -18.96 -0.03
CA ARG A 73 3.76 -18.70 -1.48
C ARG A 73 4.91 -17.79 -1.83
N ARG A 74 5.22 -17.72 -3.15
CA ARG A 74 6.06 -16.66 -3.67
C ARG A 74 5.38 -15.32 -3.46
N ALA A 75 6.16 -14.30 -3.10
CA ALA A 75 5.60 -13.01 -2.79
C ALA A 75 4.95 -12.34 -3.99
N LYS A 76 3.88 -11.63 -3.72
CA LYS A 76 3.28 -10.65 -4.63
C LYS A 76 2.73 -9.48 -3.81
N GLY A 77 2.61 -8.35 -4.46
CA GLY A 77 2.10 -7.16 -3.79
C GLY A 77 2.15 -5.95 -4.71
N SER A 78 2.24 -4.78 -4.10
CA SER A 78 2.18 -3.51 -4.80
C SER A 78 3.40 -2.66 -4.56
N ILE A 79 3.75 -1.87 -5.57
CA ILE A 79 4.76 -0.82 -5.47
C ILE A 79 4.09 0.40 -4.83
N ILE A 80 4.62 0.89 -3.72
CA ILE A 80 4.14 2.10 -3.06
C ILE A 80 4.79 3.33 -3.68
N GLU A 81 6.11 3.29 -3.83
CA GLU A 81 6.89 4.33 -4.49
C GLU A 81 8.22 3.77 -4.97
N SER A 82 8.86 4.46 -5.90
CA SER A 82 10.20 4.13 -6.36
C SER A 82 10.95 5.38 -6.78
N SER A 83 12.27 5.31 -6.71
CA SER A 83 13.14 6.42 -7.10
C SER A 83 14.53 5.92 -7.46
N LEU A 84 15.33 6.79 -8.07
CA LEU A 84 16.74 6.54 -8.30
C LEU A 84 17.57 7.24 -7.23
N ASP A 85 18.25 6.45 -6.41
CA ASP A 85 19.19 6.96 -5.40
C ASP A 85 20.59 6.97 -6.00
N LYS A 86 21.29 8.09 -5.89
CA LYS A 86 22.62 8.27 -6.48
C LYS A 86 23.67 7.29 -5.94
N GLY A 87 23.52 6.85 -4.69
CA GLY A 87 24.48 5.93 -4.07
C GLY A 87 24.09 4.47 -4.18
N ARG A 88 22.78 4.16 -4.13
CA ARG A 88 22.26 2.80 -4.03
C ARG A 88 21.62 2.26 -5.32
N GLY A 89 21.39 3.13 -6.32
CA GLY A 89 20.68 2.77 -7.53
C GLY A 89 19.16 2.88 -7.39
N TYR A 90 18.43 2.07 -8.11
CA TYR A 90 16.97 2.09 -8.02
C TYR A 90 16.49 1.50 -6.69
N VAL A 91 15.62 2.24 -6.03
CA VAL A 91 15.05 1.93 -4.72
C VAL A 91 13.54 1.86 -4.87
N ALA A 92 12.93 0.79 -4.39
CA ALA A 92 11.47 0.66 -4.40
C ALA A 92 10.95 0.34 -3.00
N THR A 93 9.94 1.07 -2.57
CA THR A 93 9.15 0.73 -1.38
C THR A 93 7.97 -0.09 -1.83
N ILE A 94 7.82 -1.26 -1.25
CA ILE A 94 6.79 -2.22 -1.63
C ILE A 94 5.97 -2.67 -0.42
N LEU A 95 4.75 -3.13 -0.68
CA LEU A 95 3.90 -3.77 0.31
C LEU A 95 3.68 -5.22 -0.12
N VAL A 96 4.12 -6.15 0.69
CA VAL A 96 3.87 -7.58 0.47
C VAL A 96 2.41 -7.86 0.83
N GLN A 97 1.62 -8.33 -0.12
CA GLN A 97 0.19 -8.62 0.07
C GLN A 97 -0.07 -10.11 0.23
N ASP A 98 0.75 -10.95 -0.37
CA ASP A 98 0.66 -12.40 -0.25
C ASP A 98 2.06 -13.01 -0.41
N GLY A 99 2.28 -14.18 0.17
CA GLY A 99 3.56 -14.85 0.15
C GLY A 99 4.61 -14.18 1.04
N THR A 100 5.81 -14.72 1.02
CA THR A 100 6.96 -14.15 1.76
C THR A 100 8.05 -13.76 0.76
N LEU A 101 8.52 -12.54 0.86
CA LEU A 101 9.61 -12.02 0.04
C LEU A 101 10.93 -12.29 0.75
N HIS A 102 11.92 -12.86 0.03
CA HIS A 102 13.22 -13.19 0.58
C HIS A 102 14.34 -12.42 -0.14
N HIS A 103 15.39 -12.14 0.59
CA HIS A 103 16.63 -11.64 -0.01
C HIS A 103 17.09 -12.60 -1.11
N GLY A 104 17.47 -12.07 -2.26
CA GLY A 104 17.89 -12.87 -3.41
C GLY A 104 16.76 -13.30 -4.34
N ASP A 105 15.50 -13.06 -3.99
CA ASP A 105 14.37 -13.33 -4.87
C ASP A 105 14.44 -12.49 -6.14
N ILE A 106 13.93 -13.06 -7.23
CA ILE A 106 13.83 -12.37 -8.52
C ILE A 106 12.44 -11.72 -8.59
N VAL A 107 12.41 -10.40 -8.70
CA VAL A 107 11.19 -9.60 -8.70
C VAL A 107 10.93 -9.04 -10.10
N LEU A 108 9.68 -9.15 -10.53
CA LEU A 108 9.14 -8.47 -11.71
C LEU A 108 8.13 -7.43 -11.21
N ALA A 109 8.34 -6.17 -11.56
CA ALA A 109 7.47 -5.06 -11.19
C ALA A 109 7.21 -4.16 -12.40
N GLY A 110 5.97 -4.17 -12.91
CA GLY A 110 5.65 -3.47 -14.15
C GLY A 110 6.47 -4.02 -15.32
N VAL A 111 7.30 -3.18 -15.94
CA VAL A 111 8.23 -3.54 -17.03
C VAL A 111 9.67 -3.73 -16.56
N TYR A 112 9.91 -3.67 -15.25
CA TYR A 112 11.23 -3.78 -14.66
C TYR A 112 11.38 -5.08 -13.90
N HIS A 113 12.63 -5.54 -13.78
CA HIS A 113 12.94 -6.76 -13.05
C HIS A 113 14.31 -6.64 -12.38
N GLY A 114 14.60 -7.56 -11.49
CA GLY A 114 15.90 -7.64 -10.86
C GLY A 114 15.92 -8.63 -9.72
N LYS A 115 17.13 -8.99 -9.31
CA LYS A 115 17.38 -9.81 -8.14
C LYS A 115 17.55 -8.91 -6.92
N ILE A 116 16.86 -9.20 -5.83
CA ILE A 116 16.95 -8.38 -4.62
C ILE A 116 18.37 -8.49 -4.04
N LYS A 117 19.05 -7.35 -3.98
CA LYS A 117 20.40 -7.22 -3.42
C LYS A 117 20.39 -6.86 -1.94
N ALA A 118 19.37 -6.12 -1.50
CA ALA A 118 19.21 -5.74 -0.11
C ALA A 118 17.74 -5.39 0.17
N MET A 119 17.31 -5.62 1.40
CA MET A 119 15.98 -5.30 1.89
C MET A 119 16.10 -4.56 3.23
N PHE A 120 15.23 -3.57 3.42
CA PHE A 120 15.19 -2.78 4.65
C PHE A 120 13.74 -2.64 5.13
N ASN A 121 13.54 -2.67 6.45
CA ASN A 121 12.23 -2.43 7.02
C ASN A 121 11.95 -0.92 7.13
N GLU A 122 10.80 -0.55 7.69
CA GLU A 122 10.37 0.84 7.88
C GLU A 122 11.29 1.65 8.82
N ARG A 123 12.12 0.96 9.60
CA ARG A 123 13.09 1.58 10.51
C ARG A 123 14.48 1.72 9.90
N GLY A 124 14.63 1.35 8.62
CA GLY A 124 15.93 1.37 7.94
C GLY A 124 16.86 0.23 8.31
N GLN A 125 16.37 -0.77 9.03
CA GLN A 125 17.15 -1.94 9.42
C GLN A 125 17.16 -2.97 8.28
N ARG A 126 18.32 -3.58 8.04
CA ARG A 126 18.45 -4.63 7.02
C ARG A 126 17.72 -5.89 7.46
N ILE A 127 16.90 -6.44 6.56
CA ILE A 127 16.12 -7.65 6.80
C ILE A 127 16.38 -8.68 5.72
N GLN A 128 16.06 -9.95 6.00
CA GLN A 128 16.25 -11.06 5.06
C GLN A 128 14.94 -11.53 4.44
N GLN A 129 13.83 -11.17 5.03
CA GLN A 129 12.50 -11.54 4.53
C GLN A 129 11.44 -10.51 4.95
N ALA A 130 10.34 -10.46 4.18
CA ALA A 130 9.16 -9.67 4.49
C ALA A 130 7.93 -10.57 4.36
N LEU A 131 7.12 -10.61 5.41
CA LEU A 131 5.90 -11.41 5.49
C LEU A 131 4.69 -10.66 4.90
N PRO A 132 3.57 -11.34 4.63
CA PRO A 132 2.36 -10.66 4.16
C PRO A 132 1.93 -9.53 5.10
N GLY A 133 1.56 -8.39 4.52
CA GLY A 133 1.19 -7.19 5.26
C GLY A 133 2.36 -6.31 5.66
N GLU A 134 3.60 -6.73 5.45
CA GLU A 134 4.78 -5.95 5.80
C GLU A 134 5.26 -5.07 4.63
N PRO A 135 5.50 -3.78 4.87
CA PRO A 135 6.19 -2.93 3.90
C PRO A 135 7.70 -3.16 3.98
N CYS A 136 8.39 -3.02 2.87
CA CYS A 136 9.85 -3.01 2.88
C CYS A 136 10.40 -2.21 1.69
N LEU A 137 11.65 -1.80 1.84
CA LEU A 137 12.39 -1.14 0.78
C LEU A 137 13.34 -2.15 0.17
N ILE A 138 13.34 -2.26 -1.16
CA ILE A 138 14.21 -3.19 -1.89
C ILE A 138 15.16 -2.48 -2.83
N LEU A 139 16.34 -3.07 -3.00
CA LEU A 139 17.35 -2.67 -3.97
C LEU A 139 17.56 -3.82 -4.95
N GLY A 140 17.81 -3.52 -6.21
CA GLY A 140 18.18 -4.52 -7.21
C GLY A 140 17.37 -4.47 -8.50
N LEU A 141 16.29 -3.71 -8.57
CA LEU A 141 15.54 -3.55 -9.81
C LEU A 141 16.35 -2.77 -10.85
N ASN A 142 16.09 -3.03 -12.12
CA ASN A 142 16.76 -2.33 -13.23
C ASN A 142 16.09 -1.03 -13.67
N GLY A 143 15.13 -0.57 -12.92
CA GLY A 143 14.43 0.68 -13.17
C GLY A 143 13.50 1.03 -12.02
N ALA A 144 12.75 2.12 -12.18
CA ALA A 144 11.81 2.63 -11.19
C ALA A 144 10.37 2.32 -11.64
N PRO A 145 9.73 1.26 -11.13
CA PRO A 145 8.32 0.99 -11.42
C PRO A 145 7.44 2.11 -10.85
N GLN A 146 6.24 2.23 -11.39
CA GLN A 146 5.30 3.25 -10.95
C GLN A 146 4.56 2.82 -9.68
N ALA A 147 4.19 3.81 -8.85
CA ALA A 147 3.31 3.58 -7.71
C ALA A 147 1.99 2.93 -8.19
N GLY A 148 1.57 1.88 -7.51
CA GLY A 148 0.40 1.10 -7.89
C GLY A 148 0.68 -0.10 -8.79
N ASP A 149 1.87 -0.20 -9.37
CA ASP A 149 2.25 -1.40 -10.12
C ASP A 149 2.29 -2.63 -9.21
N GLU A 150 1.90 -3.78 -9.76
CA GLU A 150 2.07 -5.05 -9.05
C GLU A 150 3.50 -5.56 -9.18
N PHE A 151 4.01 -6.19 -8.13
CA PHE A 151 5.22 -6.98 -8.22
C PHE A 151 4.91 -8.46 -7.97
N ASN A 152 5.70 -9.33 -8.60
CA ASN A 152 5.64 -10.78 -8.41
C ASN A 152 7.06 -11.34 -8.34
N VAL A 153 7.24 -12.35 -7.50
CA VAL A 153 8.49 -13.13 -7.48
C VAL A 153 8.43 -14.18 -8.56
N MET A 154 9.46 -14.23 -9.39
CA MET A 154 9.59 -15.18 -10.50
C MET A 154 10.55 -16.32 -10.14
N ALA A 155 10.42 -17.46 -10.84
CA ALA A 155 11.30 -18.62 -10.62
C ALA A 155 12.73 -18.34 -11.11
N THR A 156 12.87 -17.65 -12.24
CA THR A 156 14.15 -17.35 -12.87
C THR A 156 14.20 -15.92 -13.38
N GLU A 157 15.41 -15.39 -13.48
CA GLU A 157 15.64 -14.06 -14.04
C GLU A 157 15.29 -14.00 -15.53
N GLN A 158 15.49 -15.08 -16.26
CA GLN A 158 15.11 -15.17 -17.67
C GLN A 158 13.59 -15.02 -17.85
N GLU A 159 12.80 -15.71 -17.04
CA GLU A 159 11.33 -15.59 -17.06
C GLU A 159 10.88 -14.16 -16.81
N ALA A 160 11.46 -13.51 -15.79
CA ALA A 160 11.15 -12.11 -15.48
C ALA A 160 11.49 -11.18 -16.65
N ARG A 161 12.64 -11.36 -17.26
CA ARG A 161 13.10 -10.57 -18.41
C ARG A 161 12.17 -10.74 -19.61
N GLU A 162 11.76 -11.96 -19.92
CA GLU A 162 10.85 -12.22 -21.04
C GLU A 162 9.51 -11.55 -20.87
N ILE A 163 8.94 -11.61 -19.67
CA ILE A 163 7.66 -10.95 -19.37
C ILE A 163 7.81 -9.43 -19.42
N ALA A 164 8.88 -8.90 -18.84
CA ALA A 164 9.16 -7.47 -18.87
C ALA A 164 9.28 -6.94 -20.30
N ASN A 165 10.00 -7.65 -21.17
CA ASN A 165 10.16 -7.28 -22.58
C ASN A 165 8.82 -7.29 -23.32
N LYS A 166 7.98 -8.29 -23.10
CA LYS A 166 6.64 -8.35 -23.68
C LYS A 166 5.76 -7.18 -23.27
N ARG A 167 5.81 -6.80 -21.99
CA ARG A 167 5.06 -5.64 -21.48
C ARG A 167 5.55 -4.33 -22.06
N GLU A 168 6.85 -4.18 -22.22
CA GLU A 168 7.46 -2.98 -22.77
C GLU A 168 7.09 -2.77 -24.26
N GLN A 169 6.89 -3.84 -25.01
CA GLN A 169 6.49 -3.80 -26.42
C GLN A 169 5.02 -3.41 -26.64
N LEU A 170 4.19 -3.48 -25.63
CA LEU A 170 2.79 -3.08 -25.66
C LEU A 170 2.63 -1.58 -25.34
#